data_39b4c0b26803072d98af28a38e97f71f
#
_entry.id   39b4c0b26803072d98af28a38e97f71f
#
_cell.length_a   1.000
_cell.length_b   1.000
_cell.length_c   1.000
_cell.angle_alpha   90.00
_cell.angle_beta   90.00
_cell.angle_gamma   90.00
#
_symmetry.space_group_name_H-M   'P 1'
#
loop_
_entity.id
_entity.type
_entity.pdbx_description
1 polymer ?
#
loop_
_entity_poly.entity_id
_entity_poly.type
_entity_poly.pdbx_seq_one_letter_code
_entity_poly.pdbx_strand_id
1 'polypeptide(L)'
;MTVVLGALQAYRDIRPIVDRPDSFLRGDYLVLSKRVSALNAIGLGSGGFTSEELQELRSQPFVREVGALTPADYRITGSVGMGGVNLSTYLFFESVPDRFLDVEAADWDYEPSSRDIPIIIPRNYVNLYNYGFAPSQGLPQISEGIFRRVSLGIDIAGNGLTEHFRGRIVGLSNRLNTILVPDAFIRWSNGRFGQGGEKQASRVIVETDRPVDAAISAYLDGKGYEAEGDRRDSGKAAYFLQLAAGGLGG
;
A
#
# COMPACT_ATOMS: atom_id res chain seq x y z
N MET A 1 33.89 -13.61 5.01
CA MET A 1 33.15 -13.84 6.28
C MET A 1 32.46 -12.60 6.84
N THR A 2 32.88 -11.36 6.55
CA THR A 2 32.33 -10.10 7.09
C THR A 2 30.96 -9.73 6.50
N VAL A 3 30.68 -10.07 5.25
CA VAL A 3 29.40 -9.71 4.56
C VAL A 3 28.19 -10.52 5.09
N VAL A 4 28.42 -11.80 5.44
CA VAL A 4 27.36 -12.68 5.98
C VAL A 4 26.95 -12.24 7.39
N LEU A 5 27.91 -11.75 8.20
CA LEU A 5 27.62 -11.24 9.53
C LEU A 5 26.79 -9.95 9.48
N GLY A 6 27.08 -9.05 8.52
CA GLY A 6 26.34 -7.81 8.31
C GLY A 6 24.90 -8.07 7.85
N ALA A 7 24.67 -9.04 6.97
CA ALA A 7 23.34 -9.44 6.52
C ALA A 7 22.52 -10.09 7.66
N LEU A 8 23.16 -10.90 8.52
CA LEU A 8 22.51 -11.51 9.69
C LEU A 8 22.17 -10.45 10.77
N GLN A 9 23.02 -9.44 10.91
CA GLN A 9 22.80 -8.35 11.86
C GLN A 9 21.69 -7.43 11.37
N ALA A 10 21.69 -7.05 10.09
CA ALA A 10 20.59 -6.32 9.47
C ALA A 10 19.26 -7.09 9.56
N TYR A 11 19.26 -8.40 9.38
CA TYR A 11 18.07 -9.24 9.57
C TYR A 11 17.57 -9.25 11.01
N ARG A 12 18.46 -9.29 11.99
CA ARG A 12 18.12 -9.22 13.42
C ARG A 12 17.56 -7.85 13.82
N ASP A 13 18.11 -6.79 13.24
CA ASP A 13 17.72 -5.41 13.56
C ASP A 13 16.39 -5.01 12.86
N ILE A 14 16.09 -5.61 11.70
CA ILE A 14 14.85 -5.40 10.97
C ILE A 14 13.71 -6.29 11.51
N ARG A 15 14.01 -7.48 12.03
CA ARG A 15 13.03 -8.43 12.55
C ARG A 15 12.06 -7.84 13.59
N PRO A 16 12.49 -7.06 14.60
CA PRO A 16 11.56 -6.44 15.55
C PRO A 16 10.71 -5.32 14.93
N ILE A 17 11.09 -4.78 13.77
CA ILE A 17 10.34 -3.75 13.04
C ILE A 17 9.27 -4.41 12.18
N VAL A 18 9.57 -5.58 11.63
CA VAL A 18 8.65 -6.39 10.82
C VAL A 18 7.72 -7.24 11.70
N ASP A 19 8.21 -7.71 12.87
CA ASP A 19 7.45 -8.53 13.82
C ASP A 19 6.63 -7.73 14.84
N ARG A 20 6.64 -6.38 14.81
CA ARG A 20 5.63 -5.64 15.57
C ARG A 20 4.28 -5.97 14.95
N PRO A 21 3.32 -6.49 15.73
CA PRO A 21 1.95 -6.60 15.27
C PRO A 21 1.44 -5.16 15.11
N ASP A 22 1.75 -4.58 13.95
CA ASP A 22 1.23 -3.29 13.60
C ASP A 22 -0.29 -3.38 13.62
N SER A 23 -0.90 -2.30 13.98
CA SER A 23 -2.30 -2.00 14.21
C SER A 23 -3.35 -2.57 13.21
N PHE A 24 -2.92 -3.31 12.20
CA PHE A 24 -3.76 -4.05 11.26
C PHE A 24 -4.64 -5.12 11.91
N LEU A 25 -4.22 -5.64 13.08
CA LEU A 25 -4.95 -6.64 13.87
C LEU A 25 -5.59 -6.05 15.14
N ARG A 26 -5.66 -4.75 15.27
CA ARG A 26 -6.55 -4.18 16.28
C ARG A 26 -7.98 -4.43 15.81
N GLY A 27 -8.60 -5.35 16.43
CA GLY A 27 -9.92 -5.97 16.44
C GLY A 27 -11.05 -5.48 15.56
N ASP A 28 -10.92 -4.37 14.85
CA ASP A 28 -12.03 -3.72 14.19
C ASP A 28 -11.89 -3.61 12.66
N TYR A 29 -10.69 -3.85 12.10
CA TYR A 29 -10.46 -3.70 10.64
C TYR A 29 -9.59 -4.80 10.07
N LEU A 30 -10.00 -5.31 8.88
CA LEU A 30 -9.23 -6.24 8.07
C LEU A 30 -9.02 -5.63 6.69
N VAL A 31 -7.82 -5.72 6.15
CA VAL A 31 -7.59 -5.47 4.72
C VAL A 31 -7.48 -6.83 4.04
N LEU A 32 -8.37 -7.09 3.11
CA LEU A 32 -8.47 -8.36 2.40
C LEU A 32 -8.03 -8.22 0.95
N SER A 33 -7.27 -9.17 0.48
CA SER A 33 -6.97 -9.41 -0.93
C SER A 33 -7.46 -10.78 -1.37
N LYS A 34 -7.61 -10.99 -2.67
CA LYS A 34 -7.83 -12.33 -3.20
C LYS A 34 -6.51 -13.08 -3.30
N ARG A 35 -6.54 -14.36 -2.96
CA ARG A 35 -5.40 -15.25 -3.17
C ARG A 35 -5.06 -15.33 -4.66
N VAL A 36 -3.79 -15.11 -4.99
CA VAL A 36 -3.35 -15.18 -6.39
C VAL A 36 -3.41 -16.63 -6.85
N SER A 37 -4.34 -16.94 -7.76
CA SER A 37 -4.43 -18.26 -8.38
C SER A 37 -3.47 -18.36 -9.59
N ALA A 38 -3.15 -19.58 -10.01
CA ALA A 38 -2.38 -19.82 -11.22
C ALA A 38 -3.05 -19.23 -12.47
N LEU A 39 -4.39 -19.20 -12.52
CA LEU A 39 -5.17 -18.60 -13.62
C LEU A 39 -5.01 -17.06 -13.64
N ASN A 40 -4.97 -16.42 -12.46
CA ASN A 40 -4.72 -14.98 -12.36
C ASN A 40 -3.28 -14.64 -12.78
N ALA A 41 -2.32 -15.51 -12.47
CA ALA A 41 -0.92 -15.33 -12.85
C ALA A 41 -0.69 -15.36 -14.38
N ILE A 42 -1.56 -16.04 -15.13
CA ILE A 42 -1.51 -16.09 -16.60
C ILE A 42 -2.53 -15.15 -17.27
N GLY A 43 -3.14 -14.23 -16.50
CA GLY A 43 -4.05 -13.21 -17.04
C GLY A 43 -5.44 -13.72 -17.43
N LEU A 44 -5.82 -14.95 -17.08
CA LEU A 44 -7.13 -15.55 -17.38
C LEU A 44 -8.15 -15.40 -16.23
N GLY A 45 -7.79 -14.71 -15.14
CA GLY A 45 -8.67 -14.47 -13.99
C GLY A 45 -8.71 -13.00 -13.60
N SER A 46 -9.84 -12.57 -13.03
CA SER A 46 -9.98 -11.25 -12.41
C SER A 46 -9.31 -11.27 -11.04
N GLY A 47 -8.27 -10.45 -10.84
CA GLY A 47 -7.59 -10.30 -9.54
C GLY A 47 -8.35 -9.42 -8.54
N GLY A 48 -9.40 -8.70 -8.99
CA GLY A 48 -10.15 -7.75 -8.17
C GLY A 48 -11.45 -8.34 -7.60
N PHE A 49 -12.05 -7.62 -6.65
CA PHE A 49 -13.37 -7.96 -6.08
C PHE A 49 -14.49 -7.50 -7.00
N THR A 50 -15.42 -8.39 -7.33
CA THR A 50 -16.62 -8.05 -8.09
C THR A 50 -17.67 -7.38 -7.19
N SER A 51 -18.66 -6.73 -7.80
CA SER A 51 -19.77 -6.11 -7.07
C SER A 51 -20.57 -7.13 -6.25
N GLU A 52 -20.73 -8.36 -6.78
CA GLU A 52 -21.44 -9.46 -6.11
C GLU A 52 -20.65 -9.94 -4.89
N GLU A 53 -19.33 -10.07 -4.99
CA GLU A 53 -18.47 -10.46 -3.88
C GLU A 53 -18.46 -9.40 -2.77
N LEU A 54 -18.46 -8.11 -3.15
CA LEU A 54 -18.57 -7.02 -2.19
C LEU A 54 -19.92 -7.04 -1.48
N GLN A 55 -21.01 -7.33 -2.20
CA GLN A 55 -22.34 -7.43 -1.61
C GLN A 55 -22.45 -8.65 -0.68
N GLU A 56 -21.91 -9.79 -1.10
CA GLU A 56 -21.87 -10.99 -0.27
C GLU A 56 -21.07 -10.74 1.03
N LEU A 57 -19.92 -10.09 0.91
CA LEU A 57 -19.08 -9.75 2.06
C LEU A 57 -19.82 -8.81 3.04
N ARG A 58 -20.54 -7.81 2.52
CA ARG A 58 -21.37 -6.91 3.34
C ARG A 58 -22.51 -7.64 4.07
N SER A 59 -22.98 -8.74 3.54
CA SER A 59 -24.07 -9.54 4.16
C SER A 59 -23.62 -10.43 5.31
N GLN A 60 -22.30 -10.54 5.55
CA GLN A 60 -21.79 -11.41 6.60
C GLN A 60 -22.10 -10.83 8.00
N PRO A 61 -22.52 -11.67 8.97
CA PRO A 61 -22.93 -11.21 10.29
C PRO A 61 -21.83 -10.48 11.09
N PHE A 62 -20.57 -10.76 10.79
CA PHE A 62 -19.41 -10.16 11.45
C PHE A 62 -18.94 -8.86 10.77
N VAL A 63 -19.54 -8.47 9.65
CA VAL A 63 -19.16 -7.28 8.88
C VAL A 63 -20.07 -6.13 9.23
N ARG A 64 -19.47 -5.02 9.67
CA ARG A 64 -20.16 -3.75 9.86
C ARG A 64 -20.18 -2.92 8.58
N GLU A 65 -19.01 -2.87 7.92
CA GLU A 65 -18.84 -2.05 6.73
C GLU A 65 -17.72 -2.58 5.84
N VAL A 66 -17.83 -2.33 4.52
CA VAL A 66 -16.83 -2.71 3.52
C VAL A 66 -16.47 -1.49 2.67
N GLY A 67 -15.20 -1.15 2.64
CA GLY A 67 -14.62 -0.14 1.74
C GLY A 67 -13.79 -0.79 0.65
N ALA A 68 -14.03 -0.41 -0.61
CA ALA A 68 -13.22 -0.85 -1.72
C ALA A 68 -11.95 0.00 -1.84
N LEU A 69 -10.79 -0.63 -2.06
CA LEU A 69 -9.57 0.05 -2.46
C LEU A 69 -9.50 0.02 -3.98
N THR A 70 -9.61 1.21 -4.59
CA THR A 70 -9.59 1.36 -6.05
C THR A 70 -8.20 1.77 -6.49
N PRO A 71 -7.51 0.94 -7.32
CA PRO A 71 -6.17 1.23 -7.77
C PRO A 71 -6.16 2.23 -8.93
N ALA A 72 -5.03 2.96 -9.06
CA ALA A 72 -4.66 3.64 -10.29
C ALA A 72 -4.34 2.63 -11.39
N ASP A 73 -4.79 2.92 -12.61
CA ASP A 73 -4.69 2.04 -13.79
C ASP A 73 -3.71 2.60 -14.85
N TYR A 74 -2.68 3.23 -14.39
CA TYR A 74 -1.66 3.85 -15.23
C TYR A 74 -0.31 3.85 -14.51
N ARG A 75 0.75 4.18 -15.23
CA ARG A 75 2.09 4.23 -14.65
C ARG A 75 2.32 5.53 -13.90
N ILE A 76 2.82 5.43 -12.68
CA ILE A 76 3.17 6.55 -11.82
C ILE A 76 4.66 6.44 -11.47
N THR A 77 5.40 7.51 -11.68
CA THR A 77 6.78 7.63 -11.23
C THR A 77 6.86 8.76 -10.21
N GLY A 78 7.32 8.46 -9.02
CA GLY A 78 7.60 9.45 -7.99
C GLY A 78 9.07 9.82 -7.97
N SER A 79 9.36 11.09 -7.76
CA SER A 79 10.71 11.60 -7.60
C SER A 79 10.81 12.51 -6.38
N VAL A 80 11.96 12.48 -5.72
CA VAL A 80 12.27 13.36 -4.59
C VAL A 80 13.74 13.73 -4.60
N GLY A 81 14.03 15.00 -4.40
CA GLY A 81 15.38 15.50 -4.17
C GLY A 81 15.63 15.68 -2.68
N MET A 82 16.67 15.09 -2.14
CA MET A 82 17.06 15.22 -0.75
C MET A 82 18.57 15.15 -0.59
N GLY A 83 19.17 16.15 0.08
CA GLY A 83 20.60 16.18 0.37
C GLY A 83 21.52 16.09 -0.86
N GLY A 84 21.09 16.59 -2.04
CA GLY A 84 21.83 16.50 -3.30
C GLY A 84 21.64 15.16 -4.04
N VAL A 85 20.86 14.22 -3.50
CA VAL A 85 20.51 12.96 -4.14
C VAL A 85 19.10 13.06 -4.71
N ASN A 86 18.93 12.71 -5.98
CA ASN A 86 17.62 12.56 -6.62
C ASN A 86 17.25 11.09 -6.66
N LEU A 87 16.13 10.76 -6.04
CA LEU A 87 15.56 9.42 -6.02
C LEU A 87 14.33 9.39 -6.91
N SER A 88 14.18 8.32 -7.68
CA SER A 88 13.00 8.10 -8.51
C SER A 88 12.60 6.63 -8.43
N THR A 89 11.30 6.37 -8.30
CA THR A 89 10.76 5.00 -8.24
C THR A 89 9.32 4.95 -8.76
N TYR A 90 8.87 3.76 -9.11
CA TYR A 90 7.46 3.55 -9.41
C TYR A 90 6.63 3.60 -8.14
N LEU A 91 5.47 4.26 -8.24
CA LEU A 91 4.49 4.35 -7.17
C LEU A 91 3.20 3.65 -7.58
N PHE A 92 2.44 3.22 -6.58
CA PHE A 92 1.09 2.68 -6.75
C PHE A 92 0.15 3.48 -5.89
N PHE A 93 -0.86 4.10 -6.53
CA PHE A 93 -1.88 4.86 -5.83
C PHE A 93 -3.16 4.04 -5.74
N GLU A 94 -3.81 4.17 -4.60
CA GLU A 94 -5.14 3.66 -4.38
C GLU A 94 -6.01 4.73 -3.69
N SER A 95 -7.32 4.65 -3.88
CA SER A 95 -8.26 5.36 -3.03
C SER A 95 -9.05 4.39 -2.15
N VAL A 96 -9.55 4.89 -1.05
CA VAL A 96 -10.46 4.21 -0.15
C VAL A 96 -11.52 5.22 0.28
N PRO A 97 -12.77 4.81 0.59
CA PRO A 97 -13.76 5.75 1.12
C PRO A 97 -13.24 6.46 2.39
N ASP A 98 -13.42 7.77 2.47
CA ASP A 98 -12.79 8.64 3.49
C ASP A 98 -13.04 8.20 4.92
N ARG A 99 -14.19 7.57 5.20
CA ARG A 99 -14.51 7.02 6.52
C ARG A 99 -13.52 5.95 7.04
N PHE A 100 -12.75 5.34 6.13
CA PHE A 100 -11.73 4.34 6.47
C PHE A 100 -10.34 4.94 6.68
N LEU A 101 -10.18 6.22 6.44
CA LEU A 101 -8.94 6.91 6.76
C LEU A 101 -8.74 6.93 8.28
N ASP A 102 -7.53 6.66 8.72
CA ASP A 102 -7.11 6.72 10.14
C ASP A 102 -6.34 7.99 10.46
N VAL A 103 -6.43 8.97 9.56
CA VAL A 103 -5.79 10.28 9.71
C VAL A 103 -6.78 11.38 9.34
N GLU A 104 -6.79 12.45 10.12
CA GLU A 104 -7.42 13.71 9.75
C GLU A 104 -6.46 14.46 8.84
N ALA A 105 -6.76 14.48 7.56
CA ALA A 105 -5.97 15.19 6.56
C ALA A 105 -6.68 16.49 6.18
N ALA A 106 -6.15 17.61 6.63
CA ALA A 106 -6.53 18.90 6.09
C ALA A 106 -6.18 18.93 4.59
N ASP A 107 -7.04 19.52 3.79
CA ASP A 107 -6.87 19.62 2.33
C ASP A 107 -6.78 18.25 1.64
N TRP A 108 -7.61 17.29 2.01
CA TRP A 108 -7.73 15.99 1.35
C TRP A 108 -8.47 16.05 0.02
N ASP A 109 -9.13 17.15 -0.30
CA ASP A 109 -9.87 17.33 -1.53
C ASP A 109 -8.96 17.46 -2.76
N TYR A 110 -9.45 17.01 -3.91
CA TYR A 110 -8.78 17.15 -5.19
C TYR A 110 -9.69 17.77 -6.24
N GLU A 111 -9.18 18.78 -6.92
CA GLU A 111 -9.81 19.46 -8.05
C GLU A 111 -9.04 19.09 -9.34
N PRO A 112 -9.71 18.69 -10.44
CA PRO A 112 -9.05 18.32 -11.70
C PRO A 112 -8.14 19.41 -12.32
N SER A 113 -8.37 20.68 -11.98
CA SER A 113 -7.52 21.82 -12.37
C SER A 113 -6.24 21.92 -11.54
N SER A 114 -6.17 21.24 -10.40
CA SER A 114 -5.01 21.27 -9.52
C SER A 114 -3.86 20.45 -10.09
N ARG A 115 -2.64 20.95 -9.89
CA ARG A 115 -1.41 20.19 -10.12
C ARG A 115 -0.85 19.61 -8.82
N ASP A 116 -1.54 19.83 -7.70
CA ASP A 116 -1.18 19.29 -6.38
C ASP A 116 -2.08 18.11 -6.04
N ILE A 117 -1.45 16.98 -5.74
CA ILE A 117 -2.13 15.77 -5.31
C ILE A 117 -1.88 15.60 -3.81
N PRO A 118 -2.91 15.67 -2.95
CA PRO A 118 -2.74 15.30 -1.55
C PRO A 118 -2.51 13.79 -1.44
N ILE A 119 -1.53 13.40 -0.61
CA ILE A 119 -1.07 12.02 -0.50
C ILE A 119 -1.01 11.63 0.98
N ILE A 120 -1.59 10.50 1.33
CA ILE A 120 -1.36 9.81 2.61
C ILE A 120 -0.45 8.61 2.34
N ILE A 121 0.63 8.50 3.09
CA ILE A 121 1.57 7.39 2.94
C ILE A 121 1.59 6.50 4.18
N PRO A 122 1.99 5.23 4.05
CA PRO A 122 2.19 4.36 5.20
C PRO A 122 3.23 4.95 6.16
N ARG A 123 2.94 4.96 7.46
CA ARG A 123 3.89 5.44 8.48
C ARG A 123 5.20 4.66 8.50
N ASN A 124 5.15 3.37 8.17
CA ASN A 124 6.35 2.54 8.10
C ASN A 124 7.36 3.01 7.03
N TYR A 125 6.96 3.82 6.03
CA TYR A 125 7.89 4.41 5.06
C TYR A 125 8.88 5.37 5.72
N VAL A 126 8.46 6.09 6.78
CA VAL A 126 9.38 6.91 7.59
C VAL A 126 10.42 6.03 8.29
N ASN A 127 9.98 4.88 8.81
CA ASN A 127 10.88 3.91 9.46
C ASN A 127 11.85 3.28 8.46
N LEU A 128 11.35 2.88 7.28
CA LEU A 128 12.19 2.33 6.21
C LEU A 128 13.23 3.34 5.74
N TYR A 129 12.85 4.62 5.62
CA TYR A 129 13.82 5.68 5.33
C TYR A 129 14.84 5.81 6.45
N ASN A 130 14.41 6.03 7.69
CA ASN A 130 15.26 6.38 8.81
C ASN A 130 16.21 5.25 9.23
N TYR A 131 15.78 4.00 9.17
CA TYR A 131 16.53 2.85 9.68
C TYR A 131 17.07 1.93 8.58
N GLY A 132 16.54 2.03 7.36
CA GLY A 132 17.01 1.25 6.22
C GLY A 132 17.84 2.08 5.24
N PHE A 133 17.23 3.11 4.65
CA PHE A 133 17.82 3.84 3.53
C PHE A 133 18.83 4.91 3.98
N ALA A 134 18.46 5.82 4.88
CA ALA A 134 19.28 6.96 5.25
C ALA A 134 20.69 6.56 5.77
N PRO A 135 20.84 5.57 6.66
CA PRO A 135 22.16 5.14 7.12
C PRO A 135 23.02 4.55 6.00
N SER A 136 22.41 3.83 5.05
CA SER A 136 23.16 3.21 3.93
C SER A 136 23.70 4.24 2.94
N GLN A 137 23.10 5.42 2.88
CA GLN A 137 23.45 6.53 1.98
C GLN A 137 24.17 7.68 2.68
N GLY A 138 24.45 7.58 3.99
CA GLY A 138 25.04 8.66 4.77
C GLY A 138 24.11 9.88 4.90
N LEU A 139 22.80 9.68 4.78
CA LEU A 139 21.80 10.74 4.88
C LEU A 139 21.30 10.88 6.33
N PRO A 140 20.86 12.09 6.74
CA PRO A 140 20.31 12.29 8.07
C PRO A 140 18.94 11.59 8.21
N GLN A 141 18.65 11.12 9.42
CA GLN A 141 17.31 10.73 9.81
C GLN A 141 16.38 11.94 9.82
N ILE A 142 15.13 11.75 9.47
CA ILE A 142 14.14 12.83 9.43
C ILE A 142 12.95 12.51 10.34
N SER A 143 12.41 13.56 10.98
CA SER A 143 11.18 13.45 11.75
C SER A 143 9.96 13.39 10.83
N GLU A 144 8.82 12.89 11.35
CA GLU A 144 7.55 12.88 10.61
C GLU A 144 7.15 14.30 10.14
N GLY A 145 7.40 15.33 10.95
CA GLY A 145 7.11 16.71 10.59
C GLY A 145 7.94 17.22 9.40
N ILE A 146 9.19 16.77 9.27
CA ILE A 146 10.01 17.04 8.09
C ILE A 146 9.50 16.24 6.90
N PHE A 147 9.17 14.95 7.10
CA PHE A 147 8.67 14.08 6.05
C PHE A 147 7.41 14.65 5.38
N ARG A 148 6.48 15.22 6.15
CA ARG A 148 5.29 15.92 5.64
C ARG A 148 5.59 17.16 4.81
N ARG A 149 6.77 17.76 4.94
CA ARG A 149 7.20 18.94 4.15
C ARG A 149 7.88 18.56 2.84
N VAL A 150 8.17 17.28 2.65
CA VAL A 150 8.76 16.79 1.40
C VAL A 150 7.72 16.91 0.29
N SER A 151 8.09 17.56 -0.79
CA SER A 151 7.30 17.60 -2.01
C SER A 151 7.81 16.51 -2.96
N LEU A 152 6.89 15.74 -3.49
CA LEU A 152 7.17 14.68 -4.45
C LEU A 152 6.89 15.20 -5.86
N GLY A 153 7.83 15.02 -6.79
CA GLY A 153 7.51 15.10 -8.21
C GLY A 153 6.77 13.83 -8.61
N ILE A 154 5.64 13.97 -9.29
CA ILE A 154 4.80 12.83 -9.72
C ILE A 154 4.60 12.92 -11.23
N ASP A 155 5.17 11.97 -11.95
CA ASP A 155 4.94 11.82 -13.38
C ASP A 155 3.92 10.70 -13.61
N ILE A 156 2.84 11.02 -14.30
CA ILE A 156 1.77 10.08 -14.67
C ILE A 156 1.80 9.86 -16.16
N ALA A 157 1.88 8.59 -16.57
CA ALA A 157 1.89 8.21 -17.97
C ALA A 157 0.87 7.10 -18.25
N GLY A 158 -0.01 7.34 -19.19
CA GLY A 158 -1.03 6.38 -19.64
C GLY A 158 -1.86 6.96 -20.77
N ASN A 159 -2.53 6.10 -21.53
CA ASN A 159 -3.39 6.46 -22.64
C ASN A 159 -2.73 7.47 -23.63
N GLY A 160 -1.43 7.31 -23.89
CA GLY A 160 -0.66 8.21 -24.77
C GLY A 160 -0.34 9.59 -24.20
N LEU A 161 -0.73 9.86 -22.94
CA LEU A 161 -0.48 11.11 -22.24
C LEU A 161 0.66 10.93 -21.22
N THR A 162 1.38 12.01 -20.96
CA THR A 162 2.30 12.12 -19.84
C THR A 162 2.14 13.51 -19.23
N GLU A 163 1.85 13.56 -17.92
CA GLU A 163 1.65 14.81 -17.21
C GLU A 163 2.41 14.80 -15.88
N HIS A 164 2.85 15.99 -15.47
CA HIS A 164 3.59 16.20 -14.23
C HIS A 164 2.71 16.88 -13.17
N PHE A 165 2.79 16.34 -11.95
CA PHE A 165 2.07 16.81 -10.76
C PHE A 165 3.05 16.97 -9.60
N ARG A 166 2.59 17.62 -8.55
CA ARG A 166 3.28 17.69 -7.27
C ARG A 166 2.50 16.92 -6.22
N GLY A 167 3.13 15.91 -5.59
CA GLY A 167 2.58 15.18 -4.47
C GLY A 167 2.86 15.92 -3.16
N ARG A 168 1.83 16.17 -2.35
CA ARG A 168 1.92 16.80 -1.04
C ARG A 168 1.49 15.80 0.04
N ILE A 169 2.42 15.41 0.89
CA ILE A 169 2.15 14.46 1.97
C ILE A 169 1.33 15.16 3.06
N VAL A 170 0.05 14.80 3.17
CA VAL A 170 -0.89 15.39 4.12
C VAL A 170 -1.14 14.50 5.36
N GLY A 171 -0.79 13.23 5.29
CA GLY A 171 -0.99 12.29 6.39
C GLY A 171 -0.08 11.07 6.36
N LEU A 172 0.02 10.37 7.49
CA LEU A 172 0.72 9.11 7.66
C LEU A 172 -0.26 8.09 8.24
N SER A 173 -0.61 7.07 7.43
CA SER A 173 -1.53 6.01 7.85
C SER A 173 -0.79 4.94 8.65
N ASN A 174 -1.42 4.48 9.73
CA ASN A 174 -1.03 3.26 10.46
C ASN A 174 -1.87 2.04 10.06
N ARG A 175 -2.94 2.27 9.32
CA ARG A 175 -3.94 1.24 8.98
C ARG A 175 -3.70 0.63 7.62
N LEU A 176 -3.33 1.44 6.62
CA LEU A 176 -3.20 1.00 5.24
C LEU A 176 -1.75 1.06 4.78
N ASN A 177 -1.26 -0.07 4.26
CA ASN A 177 0.11 -0.20 3.75
C ASN A 177 0.16 0.11 2.24
N THR A 178 -0.43 1.23 1.86
CA THR A 178 -0.45 1.72 0.48
C THR A 178 -0.43 3.25 0.45
N ILE A 179 -0.07 3.81 -0.69
CA ILE A 179 -0.12 5.26 -0.90
C ILE A 179 -1.55 5.61 -1.29
N LEU A 180 -2.22 6.38 -0.43
CA LEU A 180 -3.59 6.83 -0.67
C LEU A 180 -3.62 8.21 -1.31
N VAL A 181 -4.56 8.37 -2.22
CA VAL A 181 -4.95 9.64 -2.83
C VAL A 181 -6.48 9.77 -2.79
N PRO A 182 -7.03 10.99 -2.90
CA PRO A 182 -8.48 11.19 -2.89
C PRO A 182 -9.20 10.37 -3.98
N ASP A 183 -10.39 9.87 -3.65
CA ASP A 183 -11.19 9.11 -4.60
C ASP A 183 -11.56 9.96 -5.85
N ALA A 184 -11.77 11.26 -5.66
CA ALA A 184 -11.96 12.20 -6.77
C ALA A 184 -10.77 12.21 -7.74
N PHE A 185 -9.53 12.12 -7.22
CA PHE A 185 -8.33 12.02 -8.05
C PHE A 185 -8.29 10.69 -8.82
N ILE A 186 -8.53 9.55 -8.16
CA ILE A 186 -8.52 8.24 -8.82
C ILE A 186 -9.57 8.16 -9.93
N ARG A 187 -10.80 8.61 -9.69
CA ARG A 187 -11.85 8.63 -10.71
C ARG A 187 -11.46 9.46 -11.92
N TRP A 188 -10.99 10.69 -11.68
CA TRP A 188 -10.57 11.59 -12.75
C TRP A 188 -9.38 11.02 -13.53
N SER A 189 -8.35 10.58 -12.83
CA SER A 189 -7.10 10.13 -13.44
C SER A 189 -7.22 8.78 -14.15
N ASN A 190 -8.00 7.82 -13.62
CA ASN A 190 -8.32 6.59 -14.34
C ASN A 190 -9.10 6.86 -15.63
N GLY A 191 -10.02 7.83 -15.61
CA GLY A 191 -10.72 8.25 -16.84
C GLY A 191 -9.81 8.90 -17.87
N ARG A 192 -8.74 9.57 -17.44
CA ARG A 192 -7.82 10.31 -18.31
C ARG A 192 -6.65 9.47 -18.82
N PHE A 193 -5.99 8.74 -17.93
CA PHE A 193 -4.74 8.01 -18.20
C PHE A 193 -4.92 6.50 -18.24
N GLY A 194 -6.03 5.98 -17.71
CA GLY A 194 -6.31 4.55 -17.66
C GLY A 194 -6.68 3.94 -18.99
N GLN A 195 -6.70 2.61 -19.03
CA GLN A 195 -7.04 1.86 -20.24
C GLN A 195 -8.56 1.74 -20.48
N GLY A 196 -9.38 2.40 -19.65
CA GLY A 196 -10.84 2.36 -19.71
C GLY A 196 -11.45 1.14 -19.01
N GLY A 197 -12.79 1.14 -18.89
CA GLY A 197 -13.56 0.12 -18.20
C GLY A 197 -13.72 0.39 -16.69
N GLU A 198 -14.71 -0.27 -16.09
CA GLU A 198 -14.94 -0.23 -14.65
C GLU A 198 -13.82 -0.99 -13.92
N LYS A 199 -13.19 -0.34 -12.97
CA LYS A 199 -12.10 -0.96 -12.19
C LYS A 199 -12.66 -1.71 -11.00
N GLN A 200 -12.30 -2.97 -10.92
CA GLN A 200 -12.57 -3.77 -9.74
C GLN A 200 -11.65 -3.33 -8.59
N ALA A 201 -12.17 -3.39 -7.37
CA ALA A 201 -11.36 -3.15 -6.19
C ALA A 201 -10.21 -4.17 -6.13
N SER A 202 -8.99 -3.68 -5.97
CA SER A 202 -7.80 -4.55 -5.83
C SER A 202 -7.84 -5.29 -4.49
N ARG A 203 -8.29 -4.58 -3.47
CA ARG A 203 -8.40 -5.01 -2.08
C ARG A 203 -9.64 -4.39 -1.46
N VAL A 204 -10.02 -4.88 -0.31
CA VAL A 204 -11.12 -4.32 0.47
C VAL A 204 -10.70 -4.13 1.93
N ILE A 205 -11.15 -3.04 2.54
CA ILE A 205 -11.08 -2.86 3.99
C ILE A 205 -12.44 -3.21 4.59
N VAL A 206 -12.42 -4.06 5.60
CA VAL A 206 -13.63 -4.55 6.28
C VAL A 206 -13.57 -4.11 7.73
N GLU A 207 -14.58 -3.38 8.18
CA GLU A 207 -14.82 -3.14 9.59
C GLU A 207 -15.60 -4.32 10.17
N THR A 208 -15.07 -4.93 11.23
CA THR A 208 -15.70 -6.09 11.87
C THR A 208 -16.35 -5.71 13.19
N ASP A 209 -17.39 -6.44 13.60
CA ASP A 209 -18.08 -6.25 14.89
C ASP A 209 -17.33 -6.89 16.07
N ARG A 210 -16.36 -7.77 15.77
CA ARG A 210 -15.55 -8.51 16.73
C ARG A 210 -14.17 -8.86 16.16
N PRO A 211 -13.21 -9.18 17.02
CA PRO A 211 -11.92 -9.71 16.56
C PRO A 211 -12.05 -10.97 15.71
N VAL A 212 -11.07 -11.20 14.83
CA VAL A 212 -11.04 -12.36 13.96
C VAL A 212 -10.98 -13.64 14.80
N ASP A 213 -11.98 -14.48 14.65
CA ASP A 213 -12.10 -15.81 15.26
C ASP A 213 -11.93 -16.93 14.23
N ALA A 214 -12.05 -18.17 14.68
CA ALA A 214 -11.91 -19.34 13.80
C ALA A 214 -13.00 -19.39 12.71
N ALA A 215 -14.21 -18.87 12.99
CA ALA A 215 -15.31 -18.85 12.04
C ALA A 215 -15.08 -17.85 10.92
N ILE A 216 -14.59 -16.63 11.29
CA ILE A 216 -14.20 -15.59 10.31
C ILE A 216 -13.04 -16.13 9.45
N SER A 217 -12.00 -16.70 10.07
CA SER A 217 -10.87 -17.28 9.35
C SER A 217 -11.31 -18.39 8.37
N ALA A 218 -12.19 -19.28 8.78
CA ALA A 218 -12.72 -20.35 7.91
C ALA A 218 -13.52 -19.78 6.73
N TYR A 219 -14.31 -18.72 6.94
CA TYR A 219 -15.02 -18.04 5.86
C TYR A 219 -14.04 -17.43 4.85
N LEU A 220 -13.03 -16.67 5.32
CA LEU A 220 -12.04 -16.04 4.47
C LEU A 220 -11.25 -17.08 3.65
N ASP A 221 -10.80 -18.17 4.30
CA ASP A 221 -10.11 -19.27 3.62
C ASP A 221 -11.01 -19.95 2.58
N GLY A 222 -12.28 -20.19 2.89
CA GLY A 222 -13.26 -20.78 1.97
C GLY A 222 -13.55 -19.93 0.74
N LYS A 223 -13.42 -18.61 0.87
CA LYS A 223 -13.56 -17.64 -0.24
C LYS A 223 -12.24 -17.38 -0.98
N GLY A 224 -11.12 -17.90 -0.49
CA GLY A 224 -9.81 -17.62 -1.04
C GLY A 224 -9.36 -16.17 -0.78
N TYR A 225 -9.82 -15.58 0.32
CA TYR A 225 -9.38 -14.26 0.76
C TYR A 225 -8.18 -14.38 1.70
N GLU A 226 -7.26 -13.44 1.61
CA GLU A 226 -6.10 -13.31 2.49
C GLU A 226 -6.20 -11.98 3.24
N ALA A 227 -6.07 -12.02 4.57
CA ALA A 227 -5.97 -10.81 5.38
C ALA A 227 -4.52 -10.32 5.40
N GLU A 228 -4.30 -9.04 5.11
CA GLU A 228 -2.98 -8.42 5.24
C GLU A 228 -2.56 -8.47 6.72
N GLY A 229 -1.28 -8.82 6.95
CA GLY A 229 -0.73 -8.96 8.30
C GLY A 229 -0.96 -10.33 8.95
N ASP A 230 -1.56 -11.31 8.26
CA ASP A 230 -1.58 -12.69 8.74
C ASP A 230 -0.15 -13.25 8.76
N ARG A 231 0.23 -13.93 9.86
CA ARG A 231 1.59 -14.48 10.07
C ARG A 231 2.10 -15.41 8.96
N ARG A 232 1.21 -15.87 8.07
CA ARG A 232 1.57 -16.67 6.91
C ARG A 232 2.32 -15.87 5.84
N ASP A 233 2.11 -14.55 5.75
CA ASP A 233 2.82 -13.69 4.79
C ASP A 233 4.23 -13.30 5.23
N SER A 234 4.50 -13.27 6.54
CA SER A 234 5.85 -13.03 7.08
C SER A 234 6.84 -14.11 6.61
N GLY A 235 6.38 -15.34 6.42
CA GLY A 235 7.20 -16.45 5.89
C GLY A 235 7.57 -16.28 4.41
N LYS A 236 6.64 -15.76 3.59
CA LYS A 236 6.87 -15.55 2.16
C LYS A 236 7.80 -14.36 1.90
N ALA A 237 7.63 -13.25 2.62
CA ALA A 237 8.52 -12.08 2.54
C ALA A 237 9.95 -12.44 2.96
N ALA A 238 10.12 -13.25 4.02
CA ALA A 238 11.42 -13.78 4.43
C ALA A 238 12.04 -14.69 3.38
N TYR A 239 11.24 -15.50 2.68
CA TYR A 239 11.71 -16.37 1.61
C TYR A 239 12.17 -15.59 0.38
N PHE A 240 11.46 -14.54 -0.04
CA PHE A 240 11.87 -13.66 -1.14
C PHE A 240 13.14 -12.87 -0.80
N LEU A 241 13.32 -12.42 0.43
CA LEU A 241 14.55 -11.77 0.89
C LEU A 241 15.73 -12.75 0.92
N GLN A 242 15.52 -14.03 1.26
CA GLN A 242 16.56 -15.06 1.18
C GLN A 242 16.97 -15.37 -0.27
N LEU A 243 16.01 -15.42 -1.21
CA LEU A 243 16.33 -15.61 -2.64
C LEU A 243 17.09 -14.42 -3.22
N ALA A 244 16.73 -13.18 -2.85
CA ALA A 244 17.44 -11.98 -3.27
C ALA A 244 18.87 -11.92 -2.70
N ALA A 245 19.10 -12.38 -1.47
CA ALA A 245 20.41 -12.44 -0.83
C ALA A 245 21.28 -13.61 -1.35
N GLY A 246 20.65 -14.72 -1.78
CA GLY A 246 21.34 -15.89 -2.31
C GLY A 246 21.77 -15.80 -3.77
N GLY A 247 21.19 -14.86 -4.53
CA GLY A 247 21.47 -14.65 -5.96
C GLY A 247 22.73 -13.82 -6.28
N LEU A 248 23.44 -13.32 -5.26
CA LEU A 248 24.67 -12.52 -5.41
C LEU A 248 25.96 -13.28 -5.13
N GLY A 249 25.91 -14.62 -5.09
CA GLY A 249 27.05 -15.50 -4.82
C GLY A 249 27.23 -16.56 -5.89
N GLY A 250 27.41 -16.14 -7.13
CA GLY A 250 27.77 -16.99 -8.25
C GLY A 250 28.77 -16.28 -9.16
#